data_b3f7a915b08f04003270f6ae8ef97ac9
#
_entry.id   b3f7a915b08f04003270f6ae8ef97ac9
#
_cell.length_a   1.000
_cell.length_b   1.000
_cell.length_c   1.000
_cell.angle_alpha   90.00
_cell.angle_beta   90.00
_cell.angle_gamma   90.00
#
_symmetry.space_group_name_H-M   'P 1'
#
loop_
_entity.id
_entity.type
_entity.pdbx_description
1 polymer ?
#
loop_
_entity_poly.entity_id
_entity_poly.type
_entity_poly.pdbx_seq_one_letter_code
_entity_poly.pdbx_strand_id
1 'polypeptide(L)'
;SLVDLSQYGLPQEPMPQQLIAAGVSLVSFSGDKLLGGPQAGIIVGKKEMIARLQSHPLKRALRADKMTLAALEATLRLYLHPEALAAKLPTLRQLTRSQEAIHAQAQQLQAQLAEHYGDEFALNVMPCLSQIGSGSLPVDRLPSAALTFTPHDGRGSRLEALAARW
;
A
#
# COMPACT_ATOMS: atom_id res chain seq x y z
N SER A 1 2.41 -9.31 -4.55
CA SER A 1 3.70 -9.17 -3.86
C SER A 1 4.73 -10.14 -4.39
N LEU A 2 6.04 -9.88 -4.12
CA LEU A 2 7.14 -10.83 -4.40
C LEU A 2 7.54 -11.63 -3.15
N VAL A 3 6.93 -11.36 -2.02
CA VAL A 3 7.10 -12.10 -0.76
C VAL A 3 5.76 -12.59 -0.26
N ASP A 4 5.80 -13.67 0.50
CA ASP A 4 4.62 -14.20 1.17
C ASP A 4 4.20 -13.26 2.30
N LEU A 5 3.06 -12.59 2.12
CA LEU A 5 2.53 -11.63 3.09
C LEU A 5 2.09 -12.29 4.39
N SER A 6 1.79 -13.60 4.39
CA SER A 6 1.40 -14.33 5.60
C SER A 6 2.50 -14.36 6.65
N GLN A 7 3.77 -14.26 6.25
CA GLN A 7 4.92 -14.15 7.16
C GLN A 7 4.87 -12.88 8.02
N TYR A 8 4.09 -11.90 7.61
CA TYR A 8 3.89 -10.61 8.30
C TYR A 8 2.51 -10.50 8.95
N GLY A 9 1.77 -11.62 9.06
CA GLY A 9 0.41 -11.61 9.60
C GLY A 9 -0.64 -10.97 8.70
N LEU A 10 -0.30 -10.75 7.42
CA LEU A 10 -1.20 -10.17 6.42
C LEU A 10 -1.88 -11.28 5.61
N PRO A 11 -3.06 -10.98 5.00
CA PRO A 11 -3.71 -11.91 4.10
C PRO A 11 -2.79 -12.30 2.93
N GLN A 12 -2.86 -13.56 2.52
CA GLN A 12 -2.02 -14.07 1.45
C GLN A 12 -2.54 -13.63 0.08
N GLU A 13 -1.61 -13.18 -0.77
CA GLU A 13 -1.86 -12.90 -2.18
C GLU A 13 -0.98 -13.81 -3.04
N PRO A 14 -1.48 -14.36 -4.17
CA PRO A 14 -0.66 -15.17 -5.06
C PRO A 14 0.61 -14.45 -5.49
N MET A 15 1.76 -15.10 -5.36
CA MET A 15 3.03 -14.56 -5.82
C MET A 15 3.31 -14.96 -7.27
N PRO A 16 3.91 -14.09 -8.10
CA PRO A 16 4.32 -14.42 -9.47
C PRO A 16 5.14 -15.70 -9.55
N GLN A 17 6.03 -15.94 -8.59
CA GLN A 17 6.87 -17.14 -8.53
C GLN A 17 6.02 -18.41 -8.40
N GLN A 18 5.00 -18.40 -7.55
CA GLN A 18 4.09 -19.52 -7.33
C GLN A 18 3.27 -19.81 -8.60
N LEU A 19 2.77 -18.76 -9.26
CA LEU A 19 1.99 -18.89 -10.49
C LEU A 19 2.84 -19.48 -11.64
N ILE A 20 4.08 -19.04 -11.80
CA ILE A 20 5.02 -19.58 -12.80
C ILE A 20 5.36 -21.04 -12.47
N ALA A 21 5.60 -21.37 -11.20
CA ALA A 21 5.86 -22.75 -10.77
C ALA A 21 4.65 -23.67 -11.01
N ALA A 22 3.42 -23.14 -10.90
CA ALA A 22 2.18 -23.84 -11.22
C ALA A 22 1.91 -24.00 -12.74
N GLY A 23 2.83 -23.53 -13.61
CA GLY A 23 2.75 -23.71 -15.07
C GLY A 23 2.15 -22.53 -15.84
N VAL A 24 1.79 -21.43 -15.19
CA VAL A 24 1.33 -20.22 -15.87
C VAL A 24 2.43 -19.69 -16.80
N SER A 25 2.07 -19.35 -18.04
CA SER A 25 3.05 -18.94 -19.05
C SER A 25 3.52 -17.50 -18.91
N LEU A 26 2.62 -16.59 -18.48
CA LEU A 26 2.89 -15.18 -18.24
C LEU A 26 2.10 -14.70 -17.03
N VAL A 27 2.71 -13.87 -16.22
CA VAL A 27 2.07 -13.15 -15.11
C VAL A 27 2.35 -11.67 -15.27
N SER A 28 1.31 -10.84 -15.17
CA SER A 28 1.45 -9.38 -15.14
C SER A 28 1.02 -8.84 -13.78
N PHE A 29 1.73 -7.83 -13.29
CA PHE A 29 1.42 -7.16 -12.04
C PHE A 29 1.92 -5.72 -12.03
N SER A 30 1.43 -4.93 -11.09
CA SER A 30 1.77 -3.50 -10.96
C SER A 30 2.97 -3.29 -10.03
N GLY A 31 3.81 -2.30 -10.36
CA GLY A 31 4.92 -1.87 -9.53
C GLY A 31 4.50 -0.99 -8.33
N ASP A 32 3.46 -0.20 -8.50
CA ASP A 32 3.00 0.86 -7.59
C ASP A 32 1.98 0.42 -6.52
N LYS A 33 1.70 -0.89 -6.44
CA LYS A 33 0.79 -1.46 -5.43
C LYS A 33 1.58 -2.15 -4.33
N LEU A 34 1.25 -3.40 -4.00
CA LEU A 34 1.92 -4.18 -2.95
C LEU A 34 3.43 -4.38 -3.18
N LEU A 35 3.92 -4.22 -4.41
CA LEU A 35 5.36 -4.19 -4.67
C LEU A 35 6.05 -2.96 -4.06
N GLY A 36 5.34 -1.84 -3.91
CA GLY A 36 5.84 -0.63 -3.27
C GLY A 36 6.83 0.19 -4.09
N GLY A 37 6.84 0.00 -5.41
CA GLY A 37 7.69 0.71 -6.36
C GLY A 37 6.95 1.80 -7.14
N PRO A 38 7.52 2.29 -8.24
CA PRO A 38 6.90 3.26 -9.12
C PRO A 38 5.78 2.61 -9.94
N GLN A 39 4.92 3.46 -10.51
CA GLN A 39 3.91 3.01 -11.46
C GLN A 39 4.57 2.39 -12.69
N ALA A 40 4.42 1.08 -12.82
CA ALA A 40 4.93 0.30 -13.93
C ALA A 40 4.14 -1.00 -14.08
N GLY A 41 3.91 -1.41 -15.31
CA GLY A 41 3.44 -2.76 -15.64
C GLY A 41 4.63 -3.71 -15.75
N ILE A 42 4.65 -4.76 -14.95
CA ILE A 42 5.71 -5.76 -14.94
C ILE A 42 5.15 -7.06 -15.50
N ILE A 43 5.87 -7.68 -16.42
CA ILE A 43 5.50 -8.97 -17.02
C ILE A 43 6.66 -9.94 -16.81
N VAL A 44 6.37 -11.08 -16.20
CA VAL A 44 7.32 -12.19 -16.02
C VAL A 44 6.74 -13.48 -16.58
N GLY A 45 7.59 -14.43 -16.98
CA GLY A 45 7.10 -15.70 -17.50
C GLY A 45 8.10 -16.48 -18.31
N LYS A 46 7.60 -17.43 -19.11
CA LYS A 46 8.40 -18.31 -19.96
C LYS A 46 9.21 -17.51 -20.97
N LYS A 47 10.48 -17.89 -21.15
CA LYS A 47 11.45 -17.18 -22.00
C LYS A 47 10.93 -16.93 -23.43
N GLU A 48 10.29 -17.91 -24.03
CA GLU A 48 9.78 -17.80 -25.41
C GLU A 48 8.68 -16.72 -25.49
N MET A 49 7.81 -16.66 -24.48
CA MET A 49 6.72 -15.68 -24.45
C MET A 49 7.25 -14.26 -24.21
N ILE A 50 8.22 -14.12 -23.30
CA ILE A 50 8.89 -12.83 -23.07
C ILE A 50 9.65 -12.38 -24.32
N ALA A 51 10.32 -13.29 -25.05
CA ALA A 51 11.01 -12.96 -26.31
C ALA A 51 10.03 -12.42 -27.37
N ARG A 52 8.83 -13.03 -27.49
CA ARG A 52 7.78 -12.54 -28.40
C ARG A 52 7.29 -11.13 -28.01
N LEU A 53 7.09 -10.85 -26.73
CA LEU A 53 6.73 -9.52 -26.24
C LEU A 53 7.85 -8.51 -26.55
N GLN A 54 9.09 -8.90 -26.36
CA GLN A 54 10.26 -8.06 -26.60
C GLN A 54 10.42 -7.67 -28.08
N SER A 55 10.02 -8.51 -29.03
CA SER A 55 10.08 -8.25 -30.45
C SER A 55 8.84 -7.50 -30.99
N HIS A 56 7.80 -7.32 -30.17
CA HIS A 56 6.57 -6.69 -30.62
C HIS A 56 6.78 -5.17 -30.87
N PRO A 57 6.25 -4.59 -31.97
CA PRO A 57 6.42 -3.17 -32.29
C PRO A 57 5.95 -2.22 -31.18
N LEU A 58 4.86 -2.54 -30.49
CA LEU A 58 4.32 -1.73 -29.41
C LEU A 58 5.26 -1.65 -28.18
N LYS A 59 6.22 -2.57 -28.02
CA LYS A 59 7.17 -2.51 -26.92
C LYS A 59 7.87 -1.16 -26.80
N ARG A 60 8.23 -0.56 -27.95
CA ARG A 60 8.90 0.75 -27.96
C ARG A 60 8.02 1.87 -27.44
N ALA A 61 6.73 1.84 -27.75
CA ALA A 61 5.75 2.83 -27.29
C ALA A 61 5.39 2.67 -25.81
N LEU A 62 5.37 1.43 -25.30
CA LEU A 62 4.93 1.08 -23.95
C LEU A 62 6.08 0.94 -22.93
N ARG A 63 7.33 1.20 -23.34
CA ARG A 63 8.48 1.04 -22.43
C ARG A 63 8.46 2.11 -21.33
N ALA A 64 8.82 1.71 -20.12
CA ALA A 64 9.10 2.63 -19.03
C ALA A 64 10.32 3.51 -19.35
N ASP A 65 10.31 4.74 -18.85
CA ASP A 65 11.45 5.66 -18.93
C ASP A 65 12.58 5.27 -17.96
N LYS A 66 13.73 5.94 -18.07
CA LYS A 66 14.91 5.64 -17.27
C LYS A 66 14.72 5.91 -15.77
N MET A 67 13.94 6.92 -15.40
CA MET A 67 13.71 7.26 -14.00
C MET A 67 12.82 6.19 -13.34
N THR A 68 11.75 5.76 -14.02
CA THR A 68 10.90 4.65 -13.59
C THR A 68 11.70 3.37 -13.43
N LEU A 69 12.62 3.05 -14.37
CA LEU A 69 13.46 1.86 -14.29
C LEU A 69 14.43 1.93 -13.11
N ALA A 70 15.06 3.09 -12.85
CA ALA A 70 15.96 3.27 -11.72
C ALA A 70 15.23 3.15 -10.37
N ALA A 71 14.04 3.74 -10.26
CA ALA A 71 13.20 3.62 -9.06
C ALA A 71 12.73 2.18 -8.83
N LEU A 72 12.35 1.47 -9.90
CA LEU A 72 11.95 0.06 -9.82
C LEU A 72 13.13 -0.81 -9.41
N GLU A 73 14.33 -0.58 -9.97
CA GLU A 73 15.55 -1.29 -9.58
C GLU A 73 15.83 -1.08 -8.08
N ALA A 74 15.80 0.17 -7.60
CA ALA A 74 16.02 0.47 -6.18
C ALA A 74 15.01 -0.27 -5.28
N THR A 75 13.74 -0.31 -5.68
CA THR A 75 12.70 -1.06 -4.97
C THR A 75 13.00 -2.56 -4.97
N LEU A 76 13.31 -3.15 -6.13
CA LEU A 76 13.56 -4.58 -6.25
C LEU A 76 14.81 -5.02 -5.47
N ARG A 77 15.84 -4.15 -5.33
CA ARG A 77 16.99 -4.42 -4.49
C ARG A 77 16.66 -4.61 -3.02
N LEU A 78 15.59 -3.97 -2.51
CA LEU A 78 15.13 -4.22 -1.13
C LEU A 78 14.68 -5.67 -0.93
N TYR A 79 14.09 -6.29 -1.95
CA TYR A 79 13.62 -7.68 -1.92
C TYR A 79 14.76 -8.71 -1.88
N LEU A 80 15.99 -8.32 -2.14
CA LEU A 80 17.17 -9.18 -1.95
C LEU A 80 17.54 -9.36 -0.46
N HIS A 81 16.93 -8.55 0.43
CA HIS A 81 17.16 -8.55 1.86
C HIS A 81 15.84 -8.74 2.62
N PRO A 82 15.22 -9.93 2.57
CA PRO A 82 13.90 -10.17 3.14
C PRO A 82 13.83 -9.91 4.64
N GLU A 83 14.94 -10.10 5.36
CA GLU A 83 15.05 -9.85 6.80
C GLU A 83 14.87 -8.37 7.18
N ALA A 84 15.17 -7.45 6.27
CA ALA A 84 15.05 -6.02 6.48
C ALA A 84 13.86 -5.39 5.72
N LEU A 85 13.15 -6.19 4.93
CA LEU A 85 12.17 -5.69 3.96
C LEU A 85 11.02 -4.94 4.63
N ALA A 86 10.45 -5.47 5.70
CA ALA A 86 9.35 -4.84 6.43
C ALA A 86 9.72 -3.47 7.01
N ALA A 87 10.99 -3.27 7.39
CA ALA A 87 11.46 -2.00 7.90
C ALA A 87 11.79 -0.99 6.78
N LYS A 88 12.35 -1.47 5.65
CA LYS A 88 12.89 -0.62 4.59
C LYS A 88 11.88 -0.29 3.49
N LEU A 89 10.94 -1.19 3.18
CA LEU A 89 9.93 -0.97 2.16
C LEU A 89 8.75 -0.18 2.77
N PRO A 90 8.51 1.08 2.37
CA PRO A 90 7.49 1.93 3.01
C PRO A 90 6.10 1.30 3.03
N THR A 91 5.67 0.69 1.92
CA THR A 91 4.36 0.02 1.82
C THR A 91 4.23 -1.09 2.86
N LEU A 92 5.22 -2.00 2.94
CA LEU A 92 5.17 -3.11 3.86
C LEU A 92 5.30 -2.62 5.32
N ARG A 93 6.18 -1.65 5.58
CA ARG A 93 6.31 -1.01 6.89
C ARG A 93 4.99 -0.44 7.41
N GLN A 94 4.19 0.17 6.54
CA GLN A 94 2.88 0.69 6.94
C GLN A 94 1.86 -0.43 7.17
N LEU A 95 1.83 -1.44 6.31
CA LEU A 95 0.90 -2.56 6.43
C LEU A 95 1.17 -3.47 7.64
N THR A 96 2.42 -3.53 8.11
CA THR A 96 2.82 -4.37 9.26
C THR A 96 2.79 -3.64 10.59
N ARG A 97 2.30 -2.40 10.64
CA ARG A 97 2.13 -1.66 11.90
C ARG A 97 1.08 -2.34 12.78
N SER A 98 1.40 -2.49 14.06
CA SER A 98 0.43 -3.02 15.01
C SER A 98 -0.68 -2.00 15.29
N GLN A 99 -1.86 -2.49 15.67
CA GLN A 99 -2.98 -1.64 16.07
C GLN A 99 -2.61 -0.73 17.23
N GLU A 100 -1.83 -1.23 18.20
CA GLU A 100 -1.35 -0.48 19.36
C GLU A 100 -0.47 0.70 18.95
N ALA A 101 0.45 0.49 17.98
CA ALA A 101 1.31 1.56 17.47
C ALA A 101 0.51 2.63 16.72
N ILE A 102 -0.52 2.23 15.96
CA ILE A 102 -1.42 3.15 15.26
C ILE A 102 -2.26 3.92 16.28
N HIS A 103 -2.80 3.23 17.29
CA HIS A 103 -3.61 3.83 18.36
C HIS A 103 -2.79 4.86 19.16
N ALA A 104 -1.56 4.53 19.55
CA ALA A 104 -0.68 5.44 20.27
C ALA A 104 -0.38 6.71 19.45
N GLN A 105 -0.14 6.58 18.15
CA GLN A 105 0.03 7.74 17.27
C GLN A 105 -1.25 8.57 17.18
N ALA A 106 -2.42 7.94 17.06
CA ALA A 106 -3.70 8.63 17.02
C ALA A 106 -3.96 9.42 18.31
N GLN A 107 -3.58 8.88 19.49
CA GLN A 107 -3.67 9.58 20.77
C GLN A 107 -2.74 10.82 20.83
N GLN A 108 -1.51 10.69 20.33
CA GLN A 108 -0.60 11.85 20.25
C GLN A 108 -1.16 12.96 19.34
N LEU A 109 -1.72 12.58 18.19
CA LEU A 109 -2.37 13.53 17.29
C LEU A 109 -3.63 14.14 17.90
N GLN A 110 -4.43 13.35 18.62
CA GLN A 110 -5.62 13.84 19.33
C GLN A 110 -5.26 14.97 20.30
N ALA A 111 -4.22 14.79 21.11
CA ALA A 111 -3.77 15.80 22.08
C ALA A 111 -3.37 17.10 21.38
N GLN A 112 -2.56 17.01 20.31
CA GLN A 112 -2.12 18.17 19.55
C GLN A 112 -3.27 18.89 18.84
N LEU A 113 -4.19 18.14 18.23
CA LEU A 113 -5.31 18.70 17.48
C LEU A 113 -6.41 19.25 18.40
N ALA A 114 -6.55 18.72 19.62
CA ALA A 114 -7.50 19.24 20.60
C ALA A 114 -7.18 20.70 21.00
N GLU A 115 -5.93 21.11 20.99
CA GLU A 115 -5.54 22.50 21.25
C GLU A 115 -6.07 23.47 20.18
N HIS A 116 -6.31 22.99 18.94
CA HIS A 116 -6.72 23.81 17.82
C HIS A 116 -8.21 23.67 17.46
N TYR A 117 -8.78 22.50 17.71
CA TYR A 117 -10.12 22.14 17.25
C TYR A 117 -11.07 21.74 18.38
N GLY A 118 -10.58 21.63 19.62
CA GLY A 118 -11.36 21.18 20.76
C GLY A 118 -12.59 22.02 21.08
N ASP A 119 -12.56 23.32 20.76
CA ASP A 119 -13.71 24.22 20.97
C ASP A 119 -14.86 23.96 19.99
N GLU A 120 -14.56 23.43 18.80
CA GLU A 120 -15.55 23.18 17.74
C GLU A 120 -15.95 21.71 17.62
N PHE A 121 -15.02 20.80 17.99
CA PHE A 121 -15.18 19.36 17.77
C PHE A 121 -14.78 18.55 19.00
N ALA A 122 -15.55 17.51 19.31
CA ALA A 122 -15.08 16.41 20.14
C ALA A 122 -14.15 15.49 19.31
N LEU A 123 -12.92 15.33 19.76
CA LEU A 123 -11.93 14.47 19.13
C LEU A 123 -11.83 13.16 19.92
N ASN A 124 -12.02 12.01 19.26
CA ASN A 124 -11.92 10.70 19.90
C ASN A 124 -11.05 9.76 19.08
N VAL A 125 -10.29 8.91 19.76
CA VAL A 125 -9.58 7.79 19.14
C VAL A 125 -10.40 6.53 19.35
N MET A 126 -10.67 5.80 18.27
CA MET A 126 -11.46 4.58 18.33
C MET A 126 -10.85 3.47 17.47
N PRO A 127 -11.01 2.19 17.86
CA PRO A 127 -10.60 1.08 17.02
C PRO A 127 -11.44 1.05 15.75
N CYS A 128 -10.79 0.72 14.64
CA CYS A 128 -11.45 0.51 13.36
C CYS A 128 -10.77 -0.59 12.55
N LEU A 129 -11.31 -0.89 11.40
CA LEU A 129 -10.70 -1.80 10.42
C LEU A 129 -10.30 -0.99 9.20
N SER A 130 -9.03 -1.09 8.81
CA SER A 130 -8.51 -0.55 7.56
C SER A 130 -8.52 -1.60 6.45
N GLN A 131 -8.48 -1.15 5.21
CA GLN A 131 -8.48 -2.00 4.03
C GLN A 131 -7.26 -1.67 3.17
N ILE A 132 -6.62 -2.70 2.60
CA ILE A 132 -5.59 -2.52 1.58
C ILE A 132 -6.28 -2.01 0.32
N GLY A 133 -5.85 -0.83 -0.15
CA GLY A 133 -6.48 -0.14 -1.27
C GLY A 133 -6.11 -0.69 -2.65
N SER A 134 -6.54 0.02 -3.70
CA SER A 134 -6.18 -0.24 -5.10
C SER A 134 -6.61 -1.61 -5.65
N GLY A 135 -7.69 -2.19 -5.13
CA GLY A 135 -8.20 -3.49 -5.55
C GLY A 135 -7.38 -4.70 -5.11
N SER A 136 -6.36 -4.48 -4.26
CA SER A 136 -5.61 -5.56 -3.61
C SER A 136 -6.34 -6.00 -2.35
N LEU A 137 -6.60 -7.32 -2.20
CA LEU A 137 -7.23 -7.92 -1.03
C LEU A 137 -8.50 -7.15 -0.56
N PRO A 138 -9.51 -6.97 -1.43
CA PRO A 138 -10.60 -6.01 -1.21
C PRO A 138 -11.56 -6.40 -0.07
N VAL A 139 -11.56 -7.66 0.34
CA VAL A 139 -12.42 -8.19 1.41
C VAL A 139 -11.71 -8.32 2.76
N ASP A 140 -10.38 -8.32 2.74
CA ASP A 140 -9.57 -8.47 3.94
C ASP A 140 -9.38 -7.12 4.63
N ARG A 141 -9.60 -7.10 5.93
CA ARG A 141 -9.49 -5.91 6.76
C ARG A 141 -8.48 -6.11 7.86
N LEU A 142 -7.71 -5.06 8.15
CA LEU A 142 -6.65 -5.07 9.14
C LEU A 142 -7.07 -4.27 10.37
N PRO A 143 -6.80 -4.74 11.61
CA PRO A 143 -7.01 -3.97 12.81
C PRO A 143 -6.26 -2.63 12.74
N SER A 144 -6.95 -1.56 13.08
CA SER A 144 -6.43 -0.18 12.99
C SER A 144 -7.07 0.70 14.05
N ALA A 145 -6.71 1.97 14.06
CA ALA A 145 -7.36 3.00 14.87
C ALA A 145 -7.60 4.25 14.03
N ALA A 146 -8.68 4.96 14.34
CA ALA A 146 -9.04 6.21 13.70
C ALA A 146 -9.16 7.33 14.73
N LEU A 147 -8.76 8.53 14.32
CA LEU A 147 -9.09 9.76 15.00
C LEU A 147 -10.36 10.32 14.36
N THR A 148 -11.39 10.55 15.19
CA THR A 148 -12.70 11.04 14.73
C THR A 148 -12.95 12.44 15.24
N PHE A 149 -13.63 13.25 14.41
CA PHE A 149 -14.09 14.59 14.73
C PHE A 149 -15.60 14.60 14.75
N THR A 150 -16.19 15.01 15.85
CA THR A 150 -17.66 15.16 16.00
C THR A 150 -17.96 16.61 16.35
N PRO A 151 -18.69 17.37 15.50
CA PRO A 151 -19.05 18.75 15.81
C PRO A 151 -19.91 18.84 17.08
N HIS A 152 -19.60 19.76 17.99
CA HIS A 152 -20.37 19.93 19.22
C HIS A 152 -21.82 20.35 18.97
N ASP A 153 -22.08 21.06 17.88
CA ASP A 153 -23.42 21.51 17.48
C ASP A 153 -24.17 20.49 16.60
N GLY A 154 -23.57 19.35 16.31
CA GLY A 154 -24.14 18.28 15.49
C GLY A 154 -24.27 18.60 13.99
N ARG A 155 -23.73 19.73 13.51
CA ARG A 155 -23.87 20.17 12.11
C ARG A 155 -22.81 19.52 11.20
N GLY A 156 -23.24 18.65 10.29
CA GLY A 156 -22.36 17.99 9.31
C GLY A 156 -21.60 18.97 8.40
N SER A 157 -22.17 20.16 8.10
CA SER A 157 -21.50 21.19 7.30
C SER A 157 -20.17 21.69 7.89
N ARG A 158 -19.98 21.56 9.21
CA ARG A 158 -18.68 21.87 9.84
C ARG A 158 -17.59 20.88 9.44
N LEU A 159 -17.95 19.61 9.25
CA LEU A 159 -17.00 18.59 8.76
C LEU A 159 -16.60 18.84 7.30
N GLU A 160 -17.55 19.27 6.47
CA GLU A 160 -17.26 19.68 5.08
C GLU A 160 -16.33 20.89 5.05
N ALA A 161 -16.57 21.90 5.90
CA ALA A 161 -15.70 23.06 6.03
C ALA A 161 -14.31 22.70 6.56
N LEU A 162 -14.22 21.75 7.50
CA LEU A 162 -12.94 21.22 7.99
C LEU A 162 -12.18 20.51 6.88
N ALA A 163 -12.83 19.60 6.14
CA ALA A 163 -12.24 18.86 5.04
C ALA A 163 -11.72 19.77 3.90
N ALA A 164 -12.40 20.91 3.66
CA ALA A 164 -11.97 21.89 2.65
C ALA A 164 -10.72 22.67 3.04
N ARG A 165 -10.29 22.65 4.31
CA ARG A 165 -9.07 23.31 4.80
C ARG A 165 -7.83 22.41 4.74
N TRP A 166 -8.03 21.11 4.52
CA TRP A 166 -6.96 20.08 4.42
C TRP A 166 -6.73 19.69 2.96
#